data_98c3023a765aac454a9f99e91a32bda9
#
_entry.id   98c3023a765aac454a9f99e91a32bda9
#
_cell.length_a   1.000
_cell.length_b   1.000
_cell.length_c   1.000
_cell.angle_alpha   90.00
_cell.angle_beta   90.00
_cell.angle_gamma   90.00
#
_symmetry.space_group_name_H-M   'P 1'
#
loop_
_entity.id
_entity.type
_entity.pdbx_description
1 polymer ?
#
loop_
_entity_poly.entity_id
_entity_poly.type
_entity_poly.pdbx_seq_one_letter_code
_entity_poly.pdbx_strand_id
1 'polypeptide(L)'
;MADDFIKSTLQANITSFSEKFINQKRETLYKINCMSLYTNKKWSMEKLFSDFESLSSALSQVISDPPELSGQSLFNVTSLNGLTERQYLLQGYLHECCLRKDIISTDAFKEFLDLEKQAPELLLNRPNLLSEFNKLPLSVQNFIYLEDDGIIFLTCSDMDIKSRIEAYITNTSLPWESKTNTHISVGAFFVFRVYYNPEKGTKFEKIFAKSFPEQTGSLSWNKASNTIHIGLGSGTIIFFKLNPDSNFSQYEQFIEFKPHKNKVTGVMNDAETGYIYSVSLDKKFYVTEIGYLNNPSEIVEGPCGFTGLYEDTQNQRIFLPNEMGMILVYLTQNFPPLLVNSIQLSSECPIQNLDICLSKSYIFNACSNGQIIILDLNKPGKEKLIKEISNFGGNMKLTVVKYYREQNQLITGDENGRIIVWNLKIGKSIFSWNAHEGPITQMEFLPHIKLIISAGKDKYLRTWKLPDQWQNDDIIKFEQTEIKNISDTMAMLKLQKSMAKPEEYNSDEDSLNGWDYNDEFDP
;
A
#
# COMPACT_ATOMS: atom_id res chain seq x y z
N MET A 1 -21.94 -11.65 1.41
CA MET A 1 -20.52 -12.02 1.66
C MET A 1 -19.50 -10.93 1.29
N ALA A 2 -19.93 -9.75 0.81
CA ALA A 2 -19.05 -8.59 0.61
C ALA A 2 -18.95 -7.69 1.86
N ASP A 3 -19.84 -7.86 2.83
CA ASP A 3 -19.90 -6.98 4.01
C ASP A 3 -18.94 -7.33 5.15
N ASP A 4 -18.36 -8.53 5.16
CA ASP A 4 -17.48 -8.98 6.25
C ASP A 4 -16.05 -8.39 6.21
N PHE A 5 -15.66 -7.73 5.11
CA PHE A 5 -14.33 -7.11 4.96
C PHE A 5 -14.26 -5.66 5.47
N ILE A 6 -15.39 -5.05 5.79
CA ILE A 6 -15.40 -3.75 6.48
C ILE A 6 -15.30 -4.02 7.99
N LYS A 7 -14.15 -4.56 8.43
CA LYS A 7 -13.81 -4.51 9.86
C LYS A 7 -13.87 -3.05 10.26
N SER A 8 -14.63 -2.77 11.30
CA SER A 8 -14.86 -1.43 11.85
C SER A 8 -13.56 -0.61 11.84
N THR A 9 -13.59 0.53 11.18
CA THR A 9 -12.45 1.44 11.09
C THR A 9 -12.32 2.31 12.34
N LEU A 10 -13.35 2.27 13.15
CA LEU A 10 -13.49 2.94 14.43
C LEU A 10 -13.88 1.92 15.50
N GLN A 11 -13.13 1.90 16.57
CA GLN A 11 -13.49 1.18 17.79
C GLN A 11 -13.87 2.18 18.87
N ALA A 12 -15.02 1.93 19.51
CA ALA A 12 -15.46 2.71 20.67
C ALA A 12 -15.94 1.72 21.77
N ASN A 13 -15.29 1.76 22.93
CA ASN A 13 -15.55 0.85 24.02
C ASN A 13 -15.89 1.63 25.30
N ILE A 14 -17.01 1.29 25.93
CA ILE A 14 -17.38 1.82 27.23
C ILE A 14 -16.64 1.03 28.31
N THR A 15 -15.61 1.64 28.90
CA THR A 15 -14.69 0.96 29.81
C THR A 15 -15.11 1.02 31.28
N SER A 16 -15.85 2.05 31.64
CA SER A 16 -16.32 2.25 33.01
C SER A 16 -17.48 3.23 33.05
N PHE A 17 -18.18 3.28 34.16
CA PHE A 17 -19.12 4.34 34.48
C PHE A 17 -18.82 4.93 35.87
N SER A 18 -19.24 6.18 36.06
CA SER A 18 -19.13 6.87 37.35
C SER A 18 -20.39 7.69 37.59
N GLU A 19 -20.77 7.86 38.83
CA GLU A 19 -21.91 8.68 39.19
C GLU A 19 -21.42 10.05 39.69
N LYS A 20 -22.00 11.09 39.16
CA LYS A 20 -21.72 12.49 39.54
C LYS A 20 -23.02 13.24 39.79
N PHE A 21 -22.96 14.25 40.67
CA PHE A 21 -24.08 15.16 40.87
C PHE A 21 -23.94 16.33 39.87
N ILE A 22 -24.88 16.41 38.90
CA ILE A 22 -24.96 17.45 37.89
C ILE A 22 -26.31 18.15 38.09
N ASN A 23 -26.30 19.45 38.30
CA ASN A 23 -27.52 20.25 38.55
C ASN A 23 -28.42 19.67 39.63
N GLN A 24 -27.85 19.20 40.76
CA GLN A 24 -28.52 18.57 41.88
C GLN A 24 -29.20 17.21 41.61
N LYS A 25 -28.96 16.64 40.43
CA LYS A 25 -29.41 15.26 40.10
C LYS A 25 -28.20 14.33 40.04
N ARG A 26 -28.44 13.08 40.46
CA ARG A 26 -27.45 12.00 40.33
C ARG A 26 -27.50 11.48 38.91
N GLU A 27 -26.41 11.71 38.15
CA GLU A 27 -26.27 11.32 36.76
C GLU A 27 -25.13 10.33 36.61
N THR A 28 -25.31 9.37 35.67
CA THR A 28 -24.28 8.38 35.35
C THR A 28 -23.53 8.79 34.11
N LEU A 29 -22.21 8.91 34.24
CA LEU A 29 -21.28 9.19 33.15
C LEU A 29 -20.61 7.90 32.70
N TYR A 30 -20.63 7.63 31.40
CA TYR A 30 -20.00 6.49 30.77
C TYR A 30 -18.70 6.95 30.11
N LYS A 31 -17.58 6.33 30.47
CA LYS A 31 -16.27 6.60 29.85
C LYS A 31 -16.12 5.76 28.61
N ILE A 32 -16.03 6.42 27.45
CA ILE A 32 -15.86 5.81 26.13
C ILE A 32 -14.40 5.97 25.72
N ASN A 33 -13.71 4.87 25.46
CA ASN A 33 -12.39 4.86 24.85
C ASN A 33 -12.52 4.54 23.36
N CYS A 34 -12.08 5.46 22.53
CA CYS A 34 -12.14 5.37 21.08
C CYS A 34 -10.75 5.14 20.49
N MET A 35 -10.71 4.46 19.34
CA MET A 35 -9.49 4.25 18.57
C MET A 35 -9.81 4.25 17.07
N SER A 36 -9.13 5.13 16.32
CA SER A 36 -9.08 5.03 14.87
C SER A 36 -8.12 3.93 14.46
N LEU A 37 -8.59 2.91 13.75
CA LEU A 37 -7.74 1.81 13.26
C LEU A 37 -6.85 2.22 12.07
N TYR A 38 -7.04 3.42 11.52
CA TYR A 38 -6.18 3.94 10.46
C TYR A 38 -4.91 4.57 10.97
N THR A 39 -5.05 5.42 11.98
CA THR A 39 -3.95 6.21 12.55
C THR A 39 -3.44 5.63 13.86
N ASN A 40 -4.12 4.60 14.41
CA ASN A 40 -3.93 4.10 15.78
C ASN A 40 -4.07 5.20 16.85
N LYS A 41 -4.67 6.34 16.49
CA LYS A 41 -4.95 7.42 17.44
C LYS A 41 -6.02 6.97 18.42
N LYS A 42 -5.76 7.22 19.69
CA LYS A 42 -6.67 6.90 20.79
C LYS A 42 -7.12 8.18 21.47
N TRP A 43 -8.40 8.24 21.84
CA TRP A 43 -8.95 9.31 22.66
C TRP A 43 -10.03 8.77 23.59
N SER A 44 -10.42 9.53 24.58
CA SER A 44 -11.48 9.16 25.51
C SER A 44 -12.38 10.33 25.80
N MET A 45 -13.63 10.04 26.09
CA MET A 45 -14.64 11.03 26.47
C MET A 45 -15.61 10.45 27.50
N GLU A 46 -16.34 11.31 28.15
CA GLU A 46 -17.44 10.93 29.07
C GLU A 46 -18.77 11.38 28.46
N LYS A 47 -19.77 10.52 28.46
CA LYS A 47 -21.12 10.78 27.96
C LYS A 47 -22.17 10.38 28.98
N LEU A 48 -23.23 11.15 29.08
CA LEU A 48 -24.41 10.83 29.86
C LEU A 48 -25.31 9.84 29.12
N PHE A 49 -26.21 9.17 29.84
CA PHE A 49 -27.23 8.34 29.20
C PHE A 49 -28.12 9.16 28.24
N SER A 50 -28.48 10.41 28.63
CA SER A 50 -29.22 11.34 27.79
C SER A 50 -28.54 11.68 26.46
N ASP A 51 -27.22 11.64 26.40
CA ASP A 51 -26.48 11.87 25.16
C ASP A 51 -26.71 10.71 24.17
N PHE A 52 -26.79 9.45 24.66
CA PHE A 52 -27.13 8.29 23.83
C PHE A 52 -28.59 8.32 23.36
N GLU A 53 -29.53 8.79 24.21
CA GLU A 53 -30.93 8.98 23.82
C GLU A 53 -31.05 10.04 22.71
N SER A 54 -30.34 11.16 22.86
CA SER A 54 -30.28 12.22 21.86
C SER A 54 -29.69 11.72 20.53
N LEU A 55 -28.60 10.95 20.59
CA LEU A 55 -28.00 10.32 19.42
C LEU A 55 -28.98 9.37 18.73
N SER A 56 -29.64 8.47 19.47
CA SER A 56 -30.60 7.52 18.92
C SER A 56 -31.78 8.23 18.25
N SER A 57 -32.30 9.28 18.88
CA SER A 57 -33.37 10.11 18.31
C SER A 57 -32.94 10.80 17.02
N ALA A 58 -31.73 11.36 16.98
CA ALA A 58 -31.20 12.02 15.78
C ALA A 58 -30.94 11.04 14.63
N LEU A 59 -30.41 9.84 14.92
CA LEU A 59 -30.21 8.80 13.93
C LEU A 59 -31.52 8.29 13.33
N SER A 60 -32.57 8.15 14.14
CA SER A 60 -33.90 7.71 13.69
C SER A 60 -34.57 8.70 12.72
N GLN A 61 -34.12 9.96 12.67
CA GLN A 61 -34.63 10.96 11.73
C GLN A 61 -33.93 10.91 10.36
N VAL A 62 -32.69 10.37 10.30
CA VAL A 62 -31.83 10.45 9.13
C VAL A 62 -31.60 9.08 8.48
N ILE A 63 -31.58 8.02 9.28
CA ILE A 63 -31.29 6.65 8.86
C ILE A 63 -32.60 5.86 8.78
N SER A 64 -32.81 5.14 7.68
CA SER A 64 -34.03 4.35 7.46
C SER A 64 -34.17 3.13 8.39
N ASP A 65 -33.06 2.57 8.84
CA ASP A 65 -32.98 1.42 9.74
C ASP A 65 -31.90 1.70 10.80
N PRO A 66 -32.18 2.58 11.79
CA PRO A 66 -31.20 2.93 12.81
C PRO A 66 -31.05 1.82 13.83
N PRO A 67 -29.86 1.66 14.46
CA PRO A 67 -29.70 0.79 15.60
C PRO A 67 -30.69 1.19 16.72
N GLU A 68 -31.36 0.20 17.29
CA GLU A 68 -32.32 0.48 18.35
C GLU A 68 -31.62 0.55 19.72
N LEU A 69 -31.84 1.66 20.41
CA LEU A 69 -31.51 1.79 21.82
C LEU A 69 -32.66 1.18 22.65
N SER A 70 -32.83 -0.17 22.56
CA SER A 70 -33.99 -0.87 23.09
C SER A 70 -33.75 -1.41 24.51
N GLY A 71 -34.73 -1.23 25.34
CA GLY A 71 -34.88 -1.89 26.63
C GLY A 71 -35.54 -1.03 27.69
N GLN A 72 -36.73 -1.46 28.20
CA GLN A 72 -37.38 -0.83 29.35
C GLN A 72 -36.48 -0.84 30.62
N SER A 73 -35.47 -1.74 30.66
CA SER A 73 -34.46 -1.80 31.71
C SER A 73 -33.44 -0.66 31.68
N LEU A 74 -33.43 0.19 30.63
CA LEU A 74 -32.48 1.30 30.52
C LEU A 74 -32.87 2.54 31.33
N PHE A 75 -34.17 2.66 31.69
CA PHE A 75 -34.68 3.84 32.39
C PHE A 75 -34.70 3.65 33.91
N ASN A 76 -34.41 4.69 34.67
CA ASN A 76 -34.49 4.73 36.16
C ASN A 76 -33.67 3.70 36.91
N VAL A 77 -32.50 3.34 36.41
CA VAL A 77 -31.61 2.36 37.03
C VAL A 77 -30.74 3.05 38.07
N THR A 78 -30.84 2.56 39.32
CA THR A 78 -30.06 3.03 40.46
C THR A 78 -29.20 1.95 41.09
N SER A 79 -29.44 0.69 40.77
CA SER A 79 -28.65 -0.44 41.29
C SER A 79 -27.38 -0.68 40.47
N LEU A 80 -26.32 -1.15 41.13
CA LEU A 80 -25.04 -1.43 40.47
C LEU A 80 -25.20 -2.48 39.34
N ASN A 81 -25.97 -3.54 39.56
CA ASN A 81 -26.24 -4.56 38.56
C ASN A 81 -26.97 -3.99 37.34
N GLY A 82 -27.96 -3.12 37.56
CA GLY A 82 -28.67 -2.49 36.46
C GLY A 82 -27.81 -1.48 35.69
N LEU A 83 -26.91 -0.77 36.36
CA LEU A 83 -25.94 0.11 35.67
C LEU A 83 -24.94 -0.70 34.83
N THR A 84 -24.53 -1.87 35.26
CA THR A 84 -23.67 -2.78 34.49
C THR A 84 -24.40 -3.34 33.28
N GLU A 85 -25.67 -3.74 33.43
CA GLU A 85 -26.51 -4.18 32.31
C GLU A 85 -26.71 -3.08 31.28
N ARG A 86 -27.02 -1.86 31.74
CA ARG A 86 -27.10 -0.68 30.88
C ARG A 86 -25.80 -0.41 30.13
N GLN A 87 -24.65 -0.50 30.81
CA GLN A 87 -23.34 -0.35 30.13
C GLN A 87 -23.18 -1.37 29.01
N TYR A 88 -23.58 -2.63 29.23
CA TYR A 88 -23.49 -3.68 28.21
C TYR A 88 -24.38 -3.38 26.99
N LEU A 89 -25.62 -2.95 27.22
CA LEU A 89 -26.56 -2.59 26.14
C LEU A 89 -26.07 -1.36 25.34
N LEU A 90 -25.57 -0.33 26.03
CA LEU A 90 -24.97 0.84 25.40
C LEU A 90 -23.71 0.49 24.58
N GLN A 91 -22.92 -0.48 25.07
CA GLN A 91 -21.75 -0.99 24.33
C GLN A 91 -22.19 -1.68 23.02
N GLY A 92 -23.22 -2.51 23.06
CA GLY A 92 -23.78 -3.16 21.87
C GLY A 92 -24.27 -2.14 20.84
N TYR A 93 -25.07 -1.17 21.29
CA TYR A 93 -25.54 -0.07 20.46
C TYR A 93 -24.39 0.73 19.80
N LEU A 94 -23.41 1.12 20.60
CA LEU A 94 -22.25 1.87 20.11
C LEU A 94 -21.40 1.06 19.12
N HIS A 95 -21.26 -0.24 19.37
CA HIS A 95 -20.56 -1.15 18.47
C HIS A 95 -21.24 -1.23 17.11
N GLU A 96 -22.56 -1.38 17.09
CA GLU A 96 -23.34 -1.41 15.85
C GLU A 96 -23.23 -0.09 15.09
N CYS A 97 -23.30 1.05 15.79
CA CYS A 97 -23.06 2.35 15.17
C CYS A 97 -21.68 2.47 14.51
N CYS A 98 -20.65 1.94 15.17
CA CYS A 98 -19.27 1.98 14.65
C CYS A 98 -19.03 1.06 13.44
N LEU A 99 -19.87 0.07 13.20
CA LEU A 99 -19.79 -0.81 12.04
C LEU A 99 -20.40 -0.18 10.77
N ARG A 100 -21.26 0.82 10.92
CA ARG A 100 -22.07 1.38 9.85
C ARG A 100 -21.54 2.73 9.37
N LYS A 101 -21.09 2.76 8.11
CA LYS A 101 -20.54 3.99 7.49
C LYS A 101 -21.58 5.09 7.33
N ASP A 102 -22.82 4.75 7.04
CA ASP A 102 -23.93 5.69 6.94
C ASP A 102 -24.16 6.43 8.26
N ILE A 103 -23.99 5.74 9.40
CA ILE A 103 -24.07 6.34 10.74
C ILE A 103 -22.86 7.20 11.05
N ILE A 104 -21.64 6.68 10.80
CA ILE A 104 -20.39 7.42 11.06
C ILE A 104 -20.36 8.77 10.31
N SER A 105 -20.99 8.86 9.15
CA SER A 105 -21.06 10.08 8.35
C SER A 105 -22.12 11.08 8.79
N THR A 106 -23.04 10.71 9.70
CA THR A 106 -24.04 11.64 10.24
C THR A 106 -23.44 12.69 11.16
N ASP A 107 -23.96 13.91 11.13
CA ASP A 107 -23.45 14.99 11.98
C ASP A 107 -23.66 14.68 13.46
N ALA A 108 -24.77 14.03 13.83
CA ALA A 108 -25.03 13.61 15.20
C ALA A 108 -23.96 12.63 15.75
N PHE A 109 -23.52 11.65 14.95
CA PHE A 109 -22.50 10.70 15.40
C PHE A 109 -21.09 11.30 15.38
N LYS A 110 -20.80 12.18 14.42
CA LYS A 110 -19.55 12.96 14.40
C LYS A 110 -19.39 13.79 15.66
N GLU A 111 -20.43 14.52 16.04
CA GLU A 111 -20.43 15.35 17.25
C GLU A 111 -20.39 14.48 18.52
N PHE A 112 -21.13 13.36 18.53
CA PHE A 112 -21.17 12.45 19.68
C PHE A 112 -19.78 11.90 20.03
N LEU A 113 -18.95 11.54 19.05
CA LEU A 113 -17.59 11.01 19.25
C LEU A 113 -16.46 12.05 18.96
N ASP A 114 -16.80 13.32 18.68
CA ASP A 114 -15.84 14.39 18.34
C ASP A 114 -14.94 13.99 17.15
N LEU A 115 -15.52 13.30 16.14
CA LEU A 115 -14.75 12.71 15.05
C LEU A 115 -14.04 13.73 14.18
N GLU A 116 -14.63 14.90 13.94
CA GLU A 116 -14.02 15.95 13.12
C GLU A 116 -12.69 16.45 13.71
N LYS A 117 -12.57 16.44 15.03
CA LYS A 117 -11.35 16.85 15.73
C LYS A 117 -10.41 15.69 16.02
N GLN A 118 -10.95 14.52 16.38
CA GLN A 118 -10.16 13.40 16.86
C GLN A 118 -9.73 12.46 15.75
N ALA A 119 -10.57 12.22 14.73
CA ALA A 119 -10.33 11.25 13.68
C ALA A 119 -10.95 11.70 12.33
N PRO A 120 -10.54 12.87 11.79
CA PRO A 120 -11.10 13.41 10.54
C PRO A 120 -10.91 12.45 9.36
N GLU A 121 -9.89 11.59 9.39
CA GLU A 121 -9.65 10.57 8.38
C GLU A 121 -10.79 9.55 8.25
N LEU A 122 -11.60 9.37 9.29
CA LEU A 122 -12.78 8.48 9.25
C LEU A 122 -13.93 9.07 8.42
N LEU A 123 -13.92 10.39 8.23
CA LEU A 123 -14.97 11.13 7.52
C LEU A 123 -14.65 11.28 6.03
N LEU A 124 -13.43 10.94 5.61
CA LEU A 124 -13.03 11.02 4.20
C LEU A 124 -13.78 10.00 3.35
N ASN A 125 -14.13 10.40 2.14
CA ASN A 125 -14.64 9.48 1.14
C ASN A 125 -13.58 8.45 0.75
N ARG A 126 -13.93 7.15 0.86
CA ARG A 126 -12.99 6.04 0.67
C ARG A 126 -13.22 5.32 -0.63
N PRO A 127 -12.19 4.63 -1.13
CA PRO A 127 -12.37 3.68 -2.19
C PRO A 127 -13.34 2.57 -1.78
N ASN A 128 -14.30 2.29 -2.63
CA ASN A 128 -15.23 1.19 -2.44
C ASN A 128 -14.71 -0.03 -3.19
N LEU A 129 -14.70 -1.19 -2.52
CA LEU A 129 -14.45 -2.47 -3.20
C LEU A 129 -15.58 -2.72 -4.18
N LEU A 130 -15.27 -2.75 -5.48
CA LEU A 130 -16.25 -3.03 -6.54
C LEU A 130 -16.34 -4.51 -6.85
N SER A 131 -15.19 -5.17 -6.92
CA SER A 131 -15.16 -6.58 -7.23
C SER A 131 -13.91 -7.24 -6.70
N GLU A 132 -14.03 -8.53 -6.44
CA GLU A 132 -12.99 -9.40 -5.98
C GLU A 132 -12.93 -10.65 -6.88
N PHE A 133 -11.74 -10.96 -7.38
CA PHE A 133 -11.49 -12.17 -8.13
C PHE A 133 -10.56 -13.08 -7.33
N ASN A 134 -11.10 -14.19 -6.85
CA ASN A 134 -10.47 -15.11 -5.90
C ASN A 134 -10.15 -16.50 -6.50
N LYS A 135 -10.18 -16.62 -7.82
CA LYS A 135 -9.99 -17.92 -8.51
C LYS A 135 -8.56 -18.15 -8.97
N LEU A 136 -7.59 -17.39 -8.43
CA LEU A 136 -6.19 -17.60 -8.78
C LEU A 136 -5.61 -18.74 -7.94
N PRO A 137 -4.93 -19.70 -8.57
CA PRO A 137 -4.38 -20.86 -7.86
C PRO A 137 -3.14 -20.51 -7.04
N LEU A 138 -2.43 -19.46 -7.42
CA LEU A 138 -1.14 -19.03 -6.86
C LEU A 138 -1.16 -17.55 -6.55
N SER A 139 -0.24 -17.10 -5.70
CA SER A 139 -0.08 -15.69 -5.36
C SER A 139 0.35 -14.88 -6.57
N VAL A 140 -0.27 -13.72 -6.79
CA VAL A 140 0.09 -12.82 -7.88
C VAL A 140 1.48 -12.25 -7.63
N GLN A 141 2.32 -12.24 -8.66
CA GLN A 141 3.64 -11.62 -8.62
C GLN A 141 3.66 -10.28 -9.33
N ASN A 142 3.22 -10.27 -10.58
CA ASN A 142 3.15 -9.06 -11.40
C ASN A 142 1.91 -9.09 -12.29
N PHE A 143 1.41 -7.92 -12.68
CA PHE A 143 0.46 -7.81 -13.77
C PHE A 143 0.67 -6.52 -14.56
N ILE A 144 0.22 -6.52 -15.80
CA ILE A 144 0.20 -5.38 -16.72
C ILE A 144 -1.22 -5.27 -17.27
N TYR A 145 -1.81 -4.09 -17.20
CA TYR A 145 -3.10 -3.80 -17.81
C TYR A 145 -2.92 -3.05 -19.13
N LEU A 146 -3.49 -3.61 -20.20
CA LEU A 146 -3.55 -2.98 -21.51
C LEU A 146 -4.91 -2.28 -21.63
N GLU A 147 -4.90 -0.97 -21.49
CA GLU A 147 -6.11 -0.14 -21.42
C GLU A 147 -6.90 -0.19 -22.73
N ASP A 148 -6.22 -0.06 -23.88
CA ASP A 148 -6.84 -0.04 -25.20
C ASP A 148 -7.59 -1.36 -25.51
N ASP A 149 -7.08 -2.48 -25.00
CA ASP A 149 -7.59 -3.82 -25.28
C ASP A 149 -8.50 -4.38 -24.17
N GLY A 150 -8.48 -3.75 -22.99
CA GLY A 150 -9.14 -4.26 -21.79
C GLY A 150 -8.57 -5.61 -21.34
N ILE A 151 -7.26 -5.80 -21.49
CA ILE A 151 -6.56 -7.06 -21.22
C ILE A 151 -5.64 -6.91 -20.02
N ILE A 152 -5.58 -7.93 -19.16
CA ILE A 152 -4.57 -8.08 -18.12
C ILE A 152 -3.67 -9.28 -18.46
N PHE A 153 -2.37 -9.02 -18.51
CA PHE A 153 -1.33 -10.02 -18.41
C PHE A 153 -0.91 -10.18 -16.96
N LEU A 154 -0.90 -11.40 -16.45
CA LEU A 154 -0.68 -11.65 -15.03
C LEU A 154 0.22 -12.86 -14.82
N THR A 155 1.21 -12.72 -13.93
CA THR A 155 2.03 -13.84 -13.47
C THR A 155 1.74 -14.16 -12.01
N CYS A 156 1.66 -15.45 -11.72
CA CYS A 156 1.47 -15.99 -10.39
C CYS A 156 2.60 -16.98 -10.06
N SER A 157 3.01 -17.01 -8.81
CA SER A 157 3.86 -18.09 -8.30
C SER A 157 3.80 -18.17 -6.78
N ASP A 158 4.06 -19.36 -6.24
CA ASP A 158 4.23 -19.57 -4.80
C ASP A 158 5.61 -20.13 -4.48
N MET A 159 6.15 -19.72 -3.34
CA MET A 159 7.40 -20.25 -2.80
C MET A 159 7.16 -21.41 -1.83
N ASP A 160 5.96 -21.49 -1.26
CA ASP A 160 5.62 -22.48 -0.24
C ASP A 160 5.21 -23.80 -0.88
N ILE A 161 5.90 -24.87 -0.52
CA ILE A 161 5.60 -26.25 -0.96
C ILE A 161 4.19 -26.68 -0.53
N LYS A 162 3.71 -26.18 0.62
CA LYS A 162 2.38 -26.49 1.14
C LYS A 162 1.28 -25.90 0.26
N SER A 163 1.42 -24.64 -0.15
CA SER A 163 0.49 -23.98 -1.08
C SER A 163 0.46 -24.65 -2.45
N ARG A 164 1.57 -25.23 -2.91
CA ARG A 164 1.65 -26.03 -4.16
C ARG A 164 0.83 -27.30 -4.07
N ILE A 165 0.94 -28.02 -2.94
CA ILE A 165 0.22 -29.27 -2.69
C ILE A 165 -1.28 -28.98 -2.59
N GLU A 166 -1.67 -27.92 -1.89
CA GLU A 166 -3.07 -27.51 -1.77
C GLU A 166 -3.68 -27.09 -3.11
N ALA A 167 -2.97 -26.30 -3.93
CA ALA A 167 -3.40 -25.94 -5.28
C ALA A 167 -3.57 -27.17 -6.19
N TYR A 168 -2.74 -28.19 -6.02
CA TYR A 168 -2.82 -29.46 -6.74
C TYR A 168 -3.99 -30.34 -6.25
N ILE A 169 -4.20 -30.40 -4.92
CA ILE A 169 -5.24 -31.24 -4.30
C ILE A 169 -6.65 -30.67 -4.51
N THR A 170 -6.80 -29.34 -4.52
CA THR A 170 -8.11 -28.68 -4.68
C THR A 170 -8.70 -28.77 -6.07
N ASN A 171 -7.98 -29.47 -6.98
CA ASN A 171 -8.48 -29.83 -8.32
C ASN A 171 -9.12 -28.65 -9.08
N THR A 172 -8.59 -27.45 -8.86
CA THR A 172 -8.84 -26.33 -9.77
C THR A 172 -8.20 -26.73 -11.07
N SER A 173 -8.93 -27.51 -11.88
CA SER A 173 -8.48 -28.00 -13.17
C SER A 173 -8.10 -26.82 -14.04
N LEU A 174 -6.83 -26.52 -14.01
CA LEU A 174 -6.24 -25.58 -14.94
C LEU A 174 -6.30 -26.28 -16.31
N PRO A 175 -6.84 -25.65 -17.37
CA PRO A 175 -7.10 -26.32 -18.66
C PRO A 175 -5.85 -26.86 -19.34
N TRP A 176 -4.66 -26.59 -18.85
CA TRP A 176 -3.37 -27.06 -19.37
C TRP A 176 -2.75 -28.24 -18.62
N GLU A 177 -3.42 -28.79 -17.60
CA GLU A 177 -2.96 -30.03 -16.97
C GLU A 177 -3.05 -31.16 -17.97
N SER A 178 -1.96 -31.39 -18.69
CA SER A 178 -1.82 -32.65 -19.43
C SER A 178 -1.70 -33.77 -18.39
N LYS A 179 -2.58 -34.74 -18.46
CA LYS A 179 -2.67 -35.89 -17.55
C LYS A 179 -1.40 -36.76 -17.44
N THR A 180 -0.28 -36.31 -18.01
CA THR A 180 0.93 -37.12 -18.18
C THR A 180 2.16 -36.62 -17.43
N ASN A 181 2.14 -35.42 -16.80
CA ASN A 181 3.32 -34.92 -16.12
C ASN A 181 3.07 -34.67 -14.63
N THR A 182 3.77 -35.41 -13.80
CA THR A 182 3.84 -35.31 -12.33
C THR A 182 4.52 -34.02 -11.82
N HIS A 183 4.72 -33.00 -12.65
CA HIS A 183 5.34 -31.74 -12.25
C HIS A 183 4.29 -30.81 -11.66
N ILE A 184 4.44 -30.53 -10.37
CA ILE A 184 3.66 -29.48 -9.67
C ILE A 184 4.05 -28.13 -10.27
N SER A 185 3.10 -27.42 -10.85
CA SER A 185 3.34 -26.08 -11.39
C SER A 185 3.65 -25.10 -10.27
N VAL A 186 4.75 -24.37 -10.39
CA VAL A 186 5.22 -23.40 -9.40
C VAL A 186 4.91 -21.97 -9.82
N GLY A 187 4.81 -21.74 -11.11
CA GLY A 187 4.47 -20.47 -11.70
C GLY A 187 3.44 -20.62 -12.82
N ALA A 188 2.72 -19.56 -13.09
CA ALA A 188 1.75 -19.50 -14.17
C ALA A 188 1.68 -18.10 -14.76
N PHE A 189 1.37 -18.05 -16.04
CA PHE A 189 1.02 -16.84 -16.76
C PHE A 189 -0.42 -16.92 -17.23
N PHE A 190 -1.17 -15.85 -17.06
CA PHE A 190 -2.56 -15.75 -17.44
C PHE A 190 -2.80 -14.53 -18.30
N VAL A 191 -3.75 -14.64 -19.22
CA VAL A 191 -4.34 -13.54 -19.94
C VAL A 191 -5.82 -13.48 -19.59
N PHE A 192 -6.25 -12.35 -19.04
CA PHE A 192 -7.65 -12.09 -18.72
C PHE A 192 -8.18 -10.92 -19.53
N ARG A 193 -9.43 -11.02 -19.97
CA ARG A 193 -10.21 -9.87 -20.41
C ARG A 193 -10.95 -9.26 -19.24
N VAL A 194 -10.95 -7.95 -19.16
CA VAL A 194 -11.60 -7.19 -18.11
C VAL A 194 -12.84 -6.50 -18.68
N TYR A 195 -13.98 -6.82 -18.15
CA TYR A 195 -15.24 -6.13 -18.47
C TYR A 195 -15.62 -5.27 -17.28
N TYR A 196 -15.82 -4.00 -17.51
CA TYR A 196 -16.32 -3.09 -16.50
C TYR A 196 -17.78 -2.77 -16.70
N ASN A 197 -18.58 -2.91 -15.65
CA ASN A 197 -19.95 -2.46 -15.59
C ASN A 197 -20.11 -1.54 -14.36
N PRO A 198 -20.58 -0.29 -14.50
CA PRO A 198 -20.72 0.65 -13.39
C PRO A 198 -21.59 0.13 -12.22
N GLU A 199 -22.60 -0.72 -12.53
CA GLU A 199 -23.54 -1.25 -11.53
C GLU A 199 -23.10 -2.58 -10.93
N LYS A 200 -22.43 -3.43 -11.73
CA LYS A 200 -22.08 -4.82 -11.37
C LYS A 200 -20.60 -5.01 -11.03
N GLY A 201 -19.79 -3.95 -11.16
CA GLY A 201 -18.35 -4.02 -10.94
C GLY A 201 -17.57 -4.62 -12.12
N THR A 202 -16.43 -5.18 -11.83
CA THR A 202 -15.47 -5.70 -12.83
C THR A 202 -15.58 -7.22 -12.92
N LYS A 203 -15.67 -7.75 -14.13
CA LYS A 203 -15.64 -9.19 -14.42
C LYS A 203 -14.33 -9.53 -15.13
N PHE A 204 -13.65 -10.57 -14.66
CA PHE A 204 -12.45 -11.12 -15.29
C PHE A 204 -12.81 -12.41 -16.04
N GLU A 205 -12.49 -12.46 -17.30
CA GLU A 205 -12.65 -13.65 -18.14
C GLU A 205 -11.29 -14.16 -18.60
N LYS A 206 -10.97 -15.40 -18.24
CA LYS A 206 -9.70 -16.01 -18.62
C LYS A 206 -9.71 -16.35 -20.11
N ILE A 207 -8.75 -15.83 -20.85
CA ILE A 207 -8.55 -16.08 -22.28
C ILE A 207 -7.49 -17.17 -22.48
N PHE A 208 -6.33 -17.03 -21.82
CA PHE A 208 -5.18 -17.90 -22.00
C PHE A 208 -4.49 -18.16 -20.68
N ALA A 209 -3.80 -19.30 -20.58
CA ALA A 209 -2.98 -19.63 -19.44
C ALA A 209 -1.84 -20.58 -19.82
N LYS A 210 -0.68 -20.42 -19.17
CA LYS A 210 0.49 -21.29 -19.28
C LYS A 210 1.17 -21.47 -17.94
N SER A 211 1.50 -22.71 -17.60
CA SER A 211 2.22 -23.05 -16.38
C SER A 211 3.72 -23.16 -16.62
N PHE A 212 4.49 -22.92 -15.57
CA PHE A 212 5.95 -23.07 -15.54
C PHE A 212 6.37 -23.95 -14.36
N PRO A 213 7.44 -24.75 -14.50
CA PRO A 213 7.92 -25.61 -13.43
C PRO A 213 8.64 -24.84 -12.32
N GLU A 214 8.74 -23.51 -12.43
CA GLU A 214 9.47 -22.64 -11.51
C GLU A 214 8.78 -21.28 -11.33
N GLN A 215 9.24 -20.50 -10.34
CA GLN A 215 8.66 -19.23 -10.00
C GLN A 215 8.85 -18.18 -11.09
N THR A 216 7.84 -17.32 -11.25
CA THR A 216 7.96 -16.11 -12.06
C THR A 216 8.59 -14.98 -11.27
N GLY A 217 9.44 -14.17 -11.92
CA GLY A 217 10.17 -13.05 -11.29
C GLY A 217 9.78 -11.70 -11.83
N SER A 218 9.73 -11.55 -13.14
CA SER A 218 9.40 -10.29 -13.82
C SER A 218 8.44 -10.53 -14.98
N LEU A 219 7.76 -9.46 -15.39
CA LEU A 219 6.82 -9.46 -16.51
C LEU A 219 6.98 -8.15 -17.26
N SER A 220 7.12 -8.20 -18.58
CA SER A 220 7.08 -7.01 -19.43
C SER A 220 6.32 -7.28 -20.73
N TRP A 221 5.79 -6.22 -21.33
CA TRP A 221 5.07 -6.24 -22.59
C TRP A 221 5.64 -5.21 -23.54
N ASN A 222 5.92 -5.62 -24.75
CA ASN A 222 6.25 -4.71 -25.83
C ASN A 222 5.11 -4.68 -26.86
N LYS A 223 4.42 -3.53 -26.92
CA LYS A 223 3.27 -3.32 -27.81
C LYS A 223 3.67 -3.32 -29.29
N ALA A 224 4.86 -2.80 -29.63
CA ALA A 224 5.29 -2.68 -31.02
C ALA A 224 5.56 -4.07 -31.67
N SER A 225 6.11 -5.01 -30.91
CA SER A 225 6.40 -6.38 -31.37
C SER A 225 5.32 -7.41 -30.98
N ASN A 226 4.33 -7.03 -30.17
CA ASN A 226 3.35 -7.90 -29.55
C ASN A 226 3.99 -9.07 -28.76
N THR A 227 5.08 -8.77 -28.04
CA THR A 227 5.82 -9.78 -27.28
C THR A 227 5.69 -9.57 -25.77
N ILE A 228 5.46 -10.70 -25.07
CA ILE A 228 5.49 -10.79 -23.62
C ILE A 228 6.81 -11.43 -23.20
N HIS A 229 7.44 -10.88 -22.16
CA HIS A 229 8.67 -11.41 -21.58
C HIS A 229 8.44 -11.73 -20.12
N ILE A 230 8.83 -12.93 -19.71
CA ILE A 230 8.70 -13.44 -18.35
C ILE A 230 10.06 -13.91 -17.87
N GLY A 231 10.57 -13.28 -16.82
CA GLY A 231 11.74 -13.74 -16.12
C GLY A 231 11.37 -14.78 -15.06
N LEU A 232 12.17 -15.84 -14.93
CA LEU A 232 11.94 -16.94 -14.00
C LEU A 232 12.95 -16.93 -12.83
N GLY A 233 12.66 -17.76 -11.83
CA GLY A 233 13.48 -17.89 -10.62
C GLY A 233 14.85 -18.49 -10.85
N SER A 234 15.00 -19.35 -11.86
CA SER A 234 16.26 -20.00 -12.23
C SER A 234 17.23 -19.12 -13.03
N GLY A 235 16.79 -17.95 -13.46
CA GLY A 235 17.55 -17.09 -14.37
C GLY A 235 17.15 -17.26 -15.83
N THR A 236 16.14 -18.06 -16.11
CA THR A 236 15.59 -18.26 -17.46
C THR A 236 14.67 -17.11 -17.83
N ILE A 237 14.70 -16.71 -19.09
CA ILE A 237 13.77 -15.76 -19.69
C ILE A 237 12.97 -16.50 -20.76
N ILE A 238 11.66 -16.32 -20.69
CA ILE A 238 10.71 -16.84 -21.66
C ILE A 238 10.03 -15.66 -22.34
N PHE A 239 9.89 -15.75 -23.65
CA PHE A 239 9.01 -14.82 -24.34
C PHE A 239 8.14 -15.53 -25.37
N PHE A 240 6.97 -14.95 -25.59
CA PHE A 240 6.09 -15.32 -26.68
C PHE A 240 5.59 -14.10 -27.40
N LYS A 241 5.44 -14.26 -28.70
CA LYS A 241 4.71 -13.32 -29.52
C LYS A 241 3.24 -13.69 -29.46
N LEU A 242 2.44 -12.84 -28.87
CA LEU A 242 0.98 -13.03 -28.78
C LEU A 242 0.32 -12.47 -30.04
N ASN A 243 -0.79 -13.11 -30.45
CA ASN A 243 -1.55 -12.66 -31.60
C ASN A 243 -2.77 -11.83 -31.14
N PRO A 244 -2.80 -10.49 -31.34
CA PRO A 244 -3.93 -9.63 -31.01
C PRO A 244 -5.20 -10.00 -31.80
N ASP A 245 -5.07 -10.43 -33.07
CA ASP A 245 -6.21 -10.81 -33.93
C ASP A 245 -6.96 -12.02 -33.37
N SER A 246 -6.29 -12.88 -32.63
CA SER A 246 -6.91 -13.99 -31.90
C SER A 246 -7.42 -13.58 -30.51
N ASN A 247 -7.52 -12.30 -30.22
CA ASN A 247 -7.80 -11.78 -28.87
C ASN A 247 -6.82 -12.30 -27.82
N PHE A 248 -5.55 -12.43 -28.14
CA PHE A 248 -4.49 -12.97 -27.28
C PHE A 248 -4.71 -14.41 -26.80
N SER A 249 -5.57 -15.18 -27.45
CA SER A 249 -5.84 -16.59 -27.10
C SER A 249 -4.77 -17.54 -27.59
N GLN A 250 -3.91 -17.11 -28.50
CA GLN A 250 -2.85 -17.91 -29.11
C GLN A 250 -1.53 -17.14 -29.14
N TYR A 251 -0.44 -17.87 -29.07
CA TYR A 251 0.89 -17.33 -29.32
C TYR A 251 1.46 -17.87 -30.62
N GLU A 252 2.18 -17.03 -31.38
CA GLU A 252 2.80 -17.38 -32.63
C GLU A 252 4.18 -18.02 -32.44
N GLN A 253 4.91 -17.51 -31.44
CA GLN A 253 6.29 -17.91 -31.18
C GLN A 253 6.53 -18.06 -29.67
N PHE A 254 7.32 -19.07 -29.30
CA PHE A 254 7.78 -19.32 -27.95
C PHE A 254 9.30 -19.48 -27.96
N ILE A 255 9.99 -18.70 -27.16
CA ILE A 255 11.44 -18.78 -27.02
C ILE A 255 11.79 -18.82 -25.55
N GLU A 256 12.78 -19.66 -25.22
CA GLU A 256 13.32 -19.82 -23.89
C GLU A 256 14.85 -19.77 -23.96
N PHE A 257 15.49 -18.98 -23.10
CA PHE A 257 16.94 -18.93 -22.97
C PHE A 257 17.33 -18.52 -21.53
N LYS A 258 18.58 -18.84 -21.13
CA LYS A 258 19.01 -18.70 -19.73
C LYS A 258 20.27 -17.86 -19.61
N PRO A 259 20.15 -16.50 -19.56
CA PRO A 259 21.30 -15.62 -19.40
C PRO A 259 21.79 -15.52 -17.94
N HIS A 260 20.91 -15.73 -16.98
CA HIS A 260 21.19 -15.50 -15.56
C HIS A 260 21.32 -16.80 -14.75
N LYS A 261 21.91 -16.69 -13.52
CA LYS A 261 22.07 -17.79 -12.57
C LYS A 261 21.10 -17.72 -11.38
N ASN A 262 20.35 -16.63 -11.25
CA ASN A 262 19.39 -16.39 -10.19
C ASN A 262 18.14 -15.71 -10.76
N LYS A 263 17.16 -15.44 -9.91
CA LYS A 263 15.87 -14.84 -10.26
C LYS A 263 16.05 -13.59 -11.13
N VAL A 264 15.40 -13.59 -12.29
CA VAL A 264 15.30 -12.42 -13.18
C VAL A 264 14.27 -11.46 -12.58
N THR A 265 14.72 -10.27 -12.21
CA THR A 265 13.90 -9.25 -11.54
C THR A 265 13.41 -8.17 -12.48
N GLY A 266 14.04 -8.03 -13.63
CA GLY A 266 13.62 -7.13 -14.70
C GLY A 266 13.99 -7.66 -16.07
N VAL A 267 13.09 -7.49 -17.02
CA VAL A 267 13.32 -7.82 -18.43
C VAL A 267 12.54 -6.82 -19.29
N MET A 268 13.13 -6.37 -20.36
CA MET A 268 12.47 -5.55 -21.37
C MET A 268 13.04 -5.85 -22.76
N ASN A 269 12.27 -5.59 -23.79
CA ASN A 269 12.70 -5.69 -25.18
C ASN A 269 12.56 -4.34 -25.85
N ASP A 270 13.62 -3.89 -26.48
CA ASP A 270 13.58 -2.77 -27.41
C ASP A 270 13.26 -3.31 -28.82
N ALA A 271 12.06 -2.99 -29.30
CA ALA A 271 11.59 -3.48 -30.60
C ALA A 271 12.33 -2.80 -31.79
N GLU A 272 12.91 -1.63 -31.59
CA GLU A 272 13.62 -0.92 -32.65
C GLU A 272 15.00 -1.52 -32.89
N THR A 273 15.70 -1.84 -31.81
CA THR A 273 17.06 -2.40 -31.90
C THR A 273 17.09 -3.94 -31.89
N GLY A 274 16.03 -4.60 -31.45
CA GLY A 274 15.99 -6.05 -31.27
C GLY A 274 16.79 -6.57 -30.07
N TYR A 275 17.15 -5.68 -29.14
CA TYR A 275 17.86 -6.07 -27.93
C TYR A 275 16.90 -6.39 -26.77
N ILE A 276 17.24 -7.40 -26.01
CA ILE A 276 16.60 -7.75 -24.75
C ILE A 276 17.54 -7.32 -23.62
N TYR A 277 17.06 -6.45 -22.75
CA TYR A 277 17.73 -6.03 -21.53
C TYR A 277 17.21 -6.85 -20.35
N SER A 278 18.11 -7.41 -19.54
CA SER A 278 17.71 -8.21 -18.39
C SER A 278 18.62 -8.01 -17.20
N VAL A 279 18.01 -7.99 -16.00
CA VAL A 279 18.69 -7.87 -14.70
C VAL A 279 18.20 -8.94 -13.73
N SER A 280 19.08 -9.30 -12.78
CA SER A 280 18.80 -10.40 -11.86
C SER A 280 19.41 -10.15 -10.47
N LEU A 281 18.96 -10.96 -9.51
CA LEU A 281 19.59 -11.08 -8.19
C LEU A 281 20.99 -11.72 -8.25
N ASP A 282 21.43 -12.23 -9.41
CA ASP A 282 22.82 -12.68 -9.63
C ASP A 282 23.81 -11.52 -9.80
N LYS A 283 23.35 -10.29 -9.60
CA LYS A 283 24.11 -9.03 -9.68
C LYS A 283 24.48 -8.58 -11.09
N LYS A 284 23.93 -9.23 -12.12
CA LYS A 284 24.33 -8.99 -13.50
C LYS A 284 23.25 -8.27 -14.29
N PHE A 285 23.71 -7.40 -15.18
CA PHE A 285 22.92 -6.77 -16.23
C PHE A 285 23.43 -7.29 -17.58
N TYR A 286 22.55 -7.93 -18.33
CA TYR A 286 22.83 -8.47 -19.67
C TYR A 286 22.03 -7.74 -20.74
N VAL A 287 22.65 -7.62 -21.91
CA VAL A 287 21.98 -7.28 -23.17
C VAL A 287 22.13 -8.47 -24.12
N THR A 288 21.03 -8.93 -24.66
CA THR A 288 20.97 -10.08 -25.55
C THR A 288 20.28 -9.69 -26.85
N GLU A 289 20.93 -9.93 -27.98
CA GLU A 289 20.30 -9.75 -29.29
C GLU A 289 19.37 -10.94 -29.60
N ILE A 290 18.14 -10.67 -30.07
CA ILE A 290 17.14 -11.72 -30.36
C ILE A 290 17.68 -12.79 -31.32
N GLY A 291 18.55 -12.43 -32.26
CA GLY A 291 19.19 -13.38 -33.18
C GLY A 291 20.29 -14.25 -32.55
N TYR A 292 20.80 -13.90 -31.36
CA TYR A 292 21.98 -14.52 -30.74
C TYR A 292 21.74 -14.82 -29.24
N LEU A 293 20.63 -15.44 -28.91
CA LEU A 293 20.18 -15.68 -27.53
C LEU A 293 21.16 -16.48 -26.67
N ASN A 294 22.01 -17.33 -27.28
CA ASN A 294 23.01 -18.12 -26.56
C ASN A 294 24.30 -17.37 -26.22
N ASN A 295 24.40 -16.11 -26.61
CA ASN A 295 25.59 -15.30 -26.38
C ASN A 295 25.23 -13.92 -25.79
N PRO A 296 24.70 -13.88 -24.55
CA PRO A 296 24.36 -12.63 -23.88
C PRO A 296 25.62 -11.82 -23.60
N SER A 297 25.56 -10.52 -23.90
CA SER A 297 26.63 -9.57 -23.55
C SER A 297 26.44 -9.06 -22.14
N GLU A 298 27.39 -9.38 -21.25
CA GLU A 298 27.41 -8.80 -19.90
C GLU A 298 27.84 -7.33 -19.97
N ILE A 299 26.99 -6.44 -19.46
CA ILE A 299 27.26 -5.01 -19.44
C ILE A 299 27.91 -4.61 -18.12
N VAL A 300 27.38 -5.13 -17.00
CA VAL A 300 27.94 -4.85 -15.68
C VAL A 300 27.63 -5.97 -14.68
N GLU A 301 28.58 -6.19 -13.77
CA GLU A 301 28.34 -6.92 -12.52
C GLU A 301 28.30 -5.88 -11.38
N GLY A 302 27.13 -5.76 -10.73
CA GLY A 302 26.91 -4.84 -9.62
C GLY A 302 27.42 -5.37 -8.28
N PRO A 303 27.49 -4.54 -7.25
CA PRO A 303 27.89 -4.96 -5.90
C PRO A 303 26.86 -5.90 -5.24
N CYS A 304 25.60 -5.79 -5.61
CA CYS A 304 24.49 -6.60 -5.09
C CYS A 304 23.44 -6.85 -6.17
N GLY A 305 22.40 -7.63 -5.85
CA GLY A 305 21.33 -7.96 -6.77
C GLY A 305 20.53 -6.75 -7.23
N PHE A 306 20.12 -6.75 -8.51
CA PHE A 306 19.20 -5.77 -9.04
C PHE A 306 17.76 -6.15 -8.68
N THR A 307 16.95 -5.16 -8.29
CA THR A 307 15.56 -5.40 -7.84
C THR A 307 14.52 -5.15 -8.93
N GLY A 308 14.91 -4.53 -10.02
CA GLY A 308 14.03 -4.27 -11.17
C GLY A 308 14.74 -3.58 -12.33
N LEU A 309 14.00 -3.40 -13.43
CA LEU A 309 14.41 -2.66 -14.62
C LEU A 309 13.22 -1.81 -15.07
N TYR A 310 13.45 -0.52 -15.25
CA TYR A 310 12.41 0.46 -15.59
C TYR A 310 12.88 1.35 -16.72
N GLU A 311 11.98 1.72 -17.62
CA GLU A 311 12.29 2.43 -18.85
C GLU A 311 11.70 3.85 -18.89
N ASP A 312 12.50 4.79 -19.33
CA ASP A 312 12.07 6.10 -19.84
C ASP A 312 12.25 6.10 -21.36
N THR A 313 11.18 5.77 -22.06
CA THR A 313 11.16 5.69 -23.52
C THR A 313 11.40 7.03 -24.20
N GLN A 314 11.03 8.16 -23.58
CA GLN A 314 11.19 9.48 -24.18
C GLN A 314 12.65 9.91 -24.28
N ASN A 315 13.48 9.53 -23.31
CA ASN A 315 14.89 9.87 -23.26
C ASN A 315 15.80 8.67 -23.51
N GLN A 316 15.24 7.54 -23.94
CA GLN A 316 15.95 6.28 -24.22
C GLN A 316 16.93 5.91 -23.11
N ARG A 317 16.45 5.85 -21.87
CA ARG A 317 17.23 5.47 -20.70
C ARG A 317 16.52 4.44 -19.85
N ILE A 318 17.33 3.65 -19.14
CA ILE A 318 16.85 2.64 -18.22
C ILE A 318 17.41 2.89 -16.83
N PHE A 319 16.60 2.52 -15.82
CA PHE A 319 16.92 2.62 -14.40
C PHE A 319 17.00 1.24 -13.80
N LEU A 320 18.10 0.94 -13.15
CA LEU A 320 18.40 -0.34 -12.52
C LEU A 320 18.55 -0.15 -11.01
N PRO A 321 17.47 -0.22 -10.23
CA PRO A 321 17.54 -0.19 -8.76
C PRO A 321 18.13 -1.50 -8.22
N ASN A 322 18.77 -1.43 -7.05
CA ASN A 322 19.40 -2.57 -6.42
C ASN A 322 19.04 -2.72 -4.92
N GLU A 323 19.51 -3.81 -4.32
CA GLU A 323 19.27 -4.14 -2.90
C GLU A 323 19.97 -3.21 -1.89
N MET A 324 20.95 -2.40 -2.31
CA MET A 324 21.64 -1.43 -1.47
C MET A 324 21.12 0.00 -1.63
N GLY A 325 19.97 0.19 -2.28
CA GLY A 325 19.39 1.53 -2.46
C GLY A 325 20.12 2.38 -3.50
N MET A 326 20.84 1.77 -4.43
CA MET A 326 21.48 2.46 -5.55
C MET A 326 20.65 2.29 -6.82
N ILE A 327 20.60 3.32 -7.66
CA ILE A 327 19.99 3.30 -8.99
C ILE A 327 21.07 3.60 -10.01
N LEU A 328 21.34 2.66 -10.91
CA LEU A 328 22.19 2.90 -12.07
C LEU A 328 21.33 3.38 -13.24
N VAL A 329 21.81 4.40 -13.95
CA VAL A 329 21.11 5.00 -15.08
C VAL A 329 21.94 4.80 -16.34
N TYR A 330 21.37 4.08 -17.30
CA TYR A 330 22.00 3.81 -18.59
C TYR A 330 21.23 4.47 -19.73
N LEU A 331 21.94 4.99 -20.73
CA LEU A 331 21.40 5.37 -22.04
C LEU A 331 21.43 4.17 -22.98
N THR A 332 20.30 3.92 -23.65
CA THR A 332 20.15 2.80 -24.60
C THR A 332 20.36 3.20 -26.06
N GLN A 333 20.61 4.48 -26.34
CA GLN A 333 20.87 5.00 -27.70
C GLN A 333 22.09 4.37 -28.36
N ASN A 334 23.03 3.89 -27.58
CA ASN A 334 24.27 3.29 -28.06
C ASN A 334 24.39 1.83 -27.62
N PHE A 335 25.07 1.01 -28.39
CA PHE A 335 25.46 -0.31 -27.99
C PHE A 335 26.98 -0.39 -27.80
N PRO A 336 27.47 -0.87 -26.64
CA PRO A 336 26.72 -1.22 -25.43
C PRO A 336 26.11 0.00 -24.74
N PRO A 337 25.04 -0.18 -23.93
CA PRO A 337 24.43 0.90 -23.16
C PRO A 337 25.45 1.65 -22.30
N LEU A 338 25.35 2.98 -22.27
CA LEU A 338 26.29 3.84 -21.58
C LEU A 338 25.80 4.20 -20.18
N LEU A 339 26.56 3.88 -19.15
CA LEU A 339 26.30 4.35 -17.77
C LEU A 339 26.52 5.88 -17.71
N VAL A 340 25.48 6.63 -17.38
CA VAL A 340 25.51 8.10 -17.31
C VAL A 340 25.37 8.62 -15.89
N ASN A 341 24.77 7.85 -14.98
CA ASN A 341 24.63 8.24 -13.58
C ASN A 341 24.56 7.02 -12.64
N SER A 342 24.96 7.24 -11.41
CA SER A 342 24.82 6.30 -10.29
C SER A 342 24.33 7.07 -9.08
N ILE A 343 23.09 6.83 -8.67
CA ILE A 343 22.41 7.58 -7.61
C ILE A 343 22.36 6.69 -6.38
N GLN A 344 23.12 7.06 -5.32
CA GLN A 344 22.99 6.42 -4.03
C GLN A 344 21.90 7.14 -3.24
N LEU A 345 20.88 6.40 -2.82
CA LEU A 345 19.84 6.93 -1.94
C LEU A 345 20.38 7.04 -0.50
N SER A 346 19.82 7.96 0.27
CA SER A 346 20.25 8.26 1.65
C SER A 346 20.11 7.07 2.62
N SER A 347 19.16 6.18 2.33
CA SER A 347 18.98 4.93 3.06
C SER A 347 19.59 3.79 2.25
N GLU A 348 20.57 3.09 2.80
CA GLU A 348 21.13 1.87 2.22
C GLU A 348 20.15 0.70 2.33
N CYS A 349 18.93 0.89 1.83
CA CYS A 349 17.89 -0.13 1.91
C CYS A 349 17.36 -0.50 0.51
N PRO A 350 16.92 -1.76 0.31
CA PRO A 350 16.40 -2.23 -0.95
C PRO A 350 15.26 -1.35 -1.49
N ILE A 351 15.39 -0.97 -2.76
CA ILE A 351 14.29 -0.36 -3.52
C ILE A 351 13.39 -1.51 -3.98
N GLN A 352 12.14 -1.51 -3.53
CA GLN A 352 11.20 -2.60 -3.81
C GLN A 352 10.48 -2.39 -5.13
N ASN A 353 10.15 -1.16 -5.45
CA ASN A 353 9.43 -0.79 -6.65
C ASN A 353 9.70 0.66 -7.02
N LEU A 354 9.54 0.97 -8.30
CA LEU A 354 9.76 2.30 -8.85
C LEU A 354 8.63 2.62 -9.82
N ASP A 355 8.19 3.88 -9.84
CA ASP A 355 7.24 4.39 -10.83
C ASP A 355 7.78 5.67 -11.46
N ILE A 356 7.61 5.79 -12.78
CA ILE A 356 8.14 6.91 -13.57
C ILE A 356 7.00 7.75 -14.09
N CYS A 357 6.99 9.03 -13.74
CA CYS A 357 6.08 10.01 -14.30
C CYS A 357 6.80 10.93 -15.27
N LEU A 358 6.76 10.62 -16.56
CA LEU A 358 7.42 11.41 -17.62
C LEU A 358 6.89 12.83 -17.69
N SER A 359 5.59 13.04 -17.52
CA SER A 359 4.98 14.39 -17.61
C SER A 359 5.38 15.34 -16.48
N LYS A 360 5.79 14.81 -15.33
CA LYS A 360 6.31 15.58 -14.20
C LYS A 360 7.83 15.52 -14.12
N SER A 361 8.44 14.66 -14.93
CA SER A 361 9.87 14.34 -14.87
C SER A 361 10.31 13.87 -13.49
N TYR A 362 9.55 12.97 -12.88
CA TYR A 362 9.82 12.42 -11.54
C TYR A 362 9.90 10.89 -11.55
N ILE A 363 10.78 10.36 -10.69
CA ILE A 363 10.79 8.96 -10.28
C ILE A 363 10.34 8.89 -8.82
N PHE A 364 9.43 7.98 -8.53
CA PHE A 364 8.98 7.65 -7.21
C PHE A 364 9.51 6.27 -6.81
N ASN A 365 10.23 6.18 -5.72
CA ASN A 365 10.85 4.95 -5.24
C ASN A 365 10.21 4.51 -3.92
N ALA A 366 9.73 3.27 -3.85
CA ALA A 366 9.28 2.64 -2.62
C ALA A 366 10.42 1.82 -2.01
N CYS A 367 10.82 2.17 -0.79
CA CYS A 367 11.91 1.54 -0.08
C CYS A 367 11.42 0.55 0.98
N SER A 368 12.23 -0.47 1.26
CA SER A 368 11.90 -1.51 2.24
C SER A 368 11.85 -1.02 3.70
N ASN A 369 12.37 0.17 3.97
CA ASN A 369 12.29 0.83 5.28
C ASN A 369 11.04 1.73 5.45
N GLY A 370 10.10 1.70 4.49
CA GLY A 370 8.90 2.53 4.53
C GLY A 370 9.07 3.96 4.02
N GLN A 371 10.23 4.30 3.48
CA GLN A 371 10.47 5.61 2.86
C GLN A 371 10.03 5.62 1.40
N ILE A 372 9.58 6.80 0.97
CA ILE A 372 9.37 7.13 -0.44
C ILE A 372 10.39 8.19 -0.83
N ILE A 373 11.13 7.92 -1.88
CA ILE A 373 12.18 8.82 -2.37
C ILE A 373 11.80 9.32 -3.75
N ILE A 374 11.80 10.64 -3.93
CA ILE A 374 11.41 11.29 -5.17
C ILE A 374 12.65 11.90 -5.81
N LEU A 375 12.93 11.49 -7.06
CA LEU A 375 14.03 11.99 -7.84
C LEU A 375 13.51 12.82 -9.03
N ASP A 376 14.29 13.84 -9.41
CA ASP A 376 14.08 14.63 -10.61
C ASP A 376 14.72 13.96 -11.82
N LEU A 377 13.98 13.84 -12.92
CA LEU A 377 14.39 13.22 -14.18
C LEU A 377 14.91 14.20 -15.24
N ASN A 378 14.90 15.51 -14.98
CA ASN A 378 14.97 16.55 -16.00
C ASN A 378 16.06 16.36 -17.07
N LYS A 379 17.25 15.83 -16.72
CA LYS A 379 18.32 15.60 -17.70
C LYS A 379 19.03 14.29 -17.43
N PRO A 380 19.27 13.45 -18.46
CA PRO A 380 20.08 12.26 -18.32
C PRO A 380 21.45 12.56 -17.70
N GLY A 381 21.82 11.80 -16.67
CA GLY A 381 23.07 11.98 -15.94
C GLY A 381 23.06 13.14 -14.93
N LYS A 382 21.91 13.78 -14.71
CA LYS A 382 21.74 14.87 -13.73
C LYS A 382 20.53 14.68 -12.82
N GLU A 383 20.07 13.47 -12.70
CA GLU A 383 18.99 13.08 -11.79
C GLU A 383 19.39 13.47 -10.35
N LYS A 384 18.47 14.10 -9.62
CA LYS A 384 18.72 14.60 -8.26
C LYS A 384 17.61 14.22 -7.31
N LEU A 385 17.97 14.02 -6.05
CA LEU A 385 17.02 13.88 -4.97
C LEU A 385 16.21 15.19 -4.81
N ILE A 386 14.88 15.09 -4.86
CA ILE A 386 13.97 16.21 -4.59
C ILE A 386 13.45 16.13 -3.16
N LYS A 387 12.95 14.97 -2.77
CA LYS A 387 12.24 14.82 -1.50
C LYS A 387 12.31 13.39 -0.97
N GLU A 388 12.42 13.28 0.33
CA GLU A 388 12.21 12.04 1.08
C GLU A 388 10.96 12.16 1.93
N ILE A 389 10.11 11.16 1.87
CA ILE A 389 8.88 11.07 2.65
C ILE A 389 9.01 9.84 3.55
N SER A 390 9.00 10.07 4.86
CA SER A 390 9.08 9.01 5.86
C SER A 390 7.74 8.86 6.56
N ASN A 391 7.29 7.62 6.73
CA ASN A 391 6.09 7.35 7.50
C ASN A 391 6.44 7.34 9.00
N PHE A 392 5.94 8.32 9.75
CA PHE A 392 6.18 8.43 11.19
C PHE A 392 5.51 7.34 12.05
N GLY A 393 4.79 6.39 11.43
CA GLY A 393 4.00 5.36 12.13
C GLY A 393 4.64 3.97 12.24
N GLY A 394 5.90 3.78 11.88
CA GLY A 394 6.61 2.49 12.00
C GLY A 394 7.36 2.07 10.73
N ASN A 395 8.35 1.19 10.90
CA ASN A 395 9.16 0.60 9.84
C ASN A 395 8.32 -0.39 9.00
N MET A 396 7.34 0.10 8.22
CA MET A 396 6.55 -0.76 7.38
C MET A 396 7.13 -0.79 5.97
N LYS A 397 7.48 -1.97 5.52
CA LYS A 397 8.01 -2.21 4.20
C LYS A 397 6.99 -1.84 3.13
N LEU A 398 7.32 -0.84 2.32
CA LEU A 398 6.58 -0.54 1.10
C LEU A 398 6.96 -1.56 0.03
N THR A 399 5.98 -2.04 -0.70
CA THR A 399 6.16 -3.08 -1.73
C THR A 399 5.93 -2.55 -3.14
N VAL A 400 5.05 -1.57 -3.28
CA VAL A 400 4.64 -1.00 -4.56
C VAL A 400 4.40 0.50 -4.41
N VAL A 401 4.70 1.27 -5.45
CA VAL A 401 4.38 2.69 -5.56
C VAL A 401 3.78 2.98 -6.93
N LYS A 402 2.75 3.83 -6.97
CA LYS A 402 2.14 4.34 -8.21
C LYS A 402 1.75 5.80 -8.05
N TYR A 403 2.04 6.58 -9.08
CA TYR A 403 1.66 7.98 -9.14
C TYR A 403 0.36 8.18 -9.90
N TYR A 404 -0.65 8.69 -9.21
CA TYR A 404 -1.95 9.01 -9.81
C TYR A 404 -1.93 10.44 -10.36
N ARG A 405 -1.70 10.53 -11.68
CA ARG A 405 -1.46 11.79 -12.39
C ARG A 405 -2.60 12.79 -12.25
N GLU A 406 -3.84 12.34 -12.42
CA GLU A 406 -5.02 13.21 -12.49
C GLU A 406 -5.28 13.97 -11.18
N GLN A 407 -4.93 13.38 -10.06
CA GLN A 407 -5.11 13.98 -8.75
C GLN A 407 -3.81 14.46 -8.10
N ASN A 408 -2.67 14.30 -8.79
CA ASN A 408 -1.34 14.63 -8.26
C ASN A 408 -1.07 13.95 -6.90
N GLN A 409 -1.47 12.69 -6.77
CA GLN A 409 -1.34 11.89 -5.56
C GLN A 409 -0.43 10.71 -5.78
N LEU A 410 0.21 10.28 -4.72
CA LEU A 410 1.00 9.06 -4.70
C LEU A 410 0.25 8.00 -3.89
N ILE A 411 0.25 6.77 -4.39
CA ILE A 411 -0.37 5.64 -3.70
C ILE A 411 0.68 4.54 -3.56
N THR A 412 0.76 3.97 -2.37
CA THR A 412 1.69 2.87 -2.09
C THR A 412 0.95 1.67 -1.52
N GLY A 413 1.46 0.48 -1.81
CA GLY A 413 1.11 -0.75 -1.12
C GLY A 413 2.19 -1.15 -0.12
N ASP A 414 1.79 -1.81 0.97
CA ASP A 414 2.72 -2.30 1.98
C ASP A 414 2.69 -3.84 2.16
N GLU A 415 3.61 -4.34 2.98
CA GLU A 415 3.73 -5.77 3.29
C GLU A 415 2.56 -6.32 4.12
N ASN A 416 1.77 -5.46 4.76
CA ASN A 416 0.59 -5.82 5.54
C ASN A 416 -0.71 -5.79 4.73
N GLY A 417 -0.63 -5.53 3.43
CA GLY A 417 -1.80 -5.49 2.54
C GLY A 417 -2.56 -4.18 2.57
N ARG A 418 -1.98 -3.11 3.11
CA ARG A 418 -2.61 -1.78 3.12
C ARG A 418 -2.23 -1.01 1.88
N ILE A 419 -3.19 -0.26 1.36
CA ILE A 419 -2.94 0.79 0.38
C ILE A 419 -2.98 2.13 1.11
N ILE A 420 -1.98 2.97 0.85
CA ILE A 420 -1.77 4.25 1.52
C ILE A 420 -1.73 5.36 0.47
N VAL A 421 -2.50 6.42 0.67
CA VAL A 421 -2.52 7.63 -0.17
C VAL A 421 -1.71 8.71 0.50
N TRP A 422 -0.88 9.41 -0.29
CA TRP A 422 0.06 10.41 0.20
C TRP A 422 -0.21 11.78 -0.41
N ASN A 423 -0.12 12.81 0.42
CA ASN A 423 -0.04 14.18 -0.02
C ASN A 423 1.42 14.54 -0.31
N LEU A 424 1.73 14.75 -1.58
CA LEU A 424 3.10 15.06 -2.01
C LEU A 424 3.60 16.43 -1.54
N LYS A 425 2.71 17.41 -1.31
CA LYS A 425 3.10 18.76 -0.86
C LYS A 425 3.62 18.73 0.57
N ILE A 426 2.85 18.13 1.48
CA ILE A 426 3.22 18.06 2.90
C ILE A 426 4.10 16.86 3.24
N GLY A 427 4.13 15.82 2.38
CA GLY A 427 4.93 14.62 2.61
C GLY A 427 4.38 13.72 3.69
N LYS A 428 3.05 13.64 3.82
CA LYS A 428 2.38 12.79 4.80
C LYS A 428 1.32 11.92 4.16
N SER A 429 1.01 10.81 4.81
CA SER A 429 -0.13 9.99 4.42
C SER A 429 -1.44 10.71 4.72
N ILE A 430 -2.37 10.68 3.77
CA ILE A 430 -3.71 11.26 3.91
C ILE A 430 -4.61 10.23 4.59
N PHE A 431 -4.68 9.02 4.03
CA PHE A 431 -5.41 7.91 4.61
C PHE A 431 -4.90 6.56 4.06
N SER A 432 -5.37 5.47 4.66
CA SER A 432 -5.06 4.12 4.23
C SER A 432 -6.23 3.18 4.46
N TRP A 433 -6.26 2.07 3.73
CA TRP A 433 -7.22 0.98 3.96
C TRP A 433 -6.57 -0.38 3.78
N ASN A 434 -7.13 -1.40 4.43
CA ASN A 434 -6.70 -2.77 4.26
C ASN A 434 -7.30 -3.30 2.95
N ALA A 435 -6.44 -3.49 1.97
CA ALA A 435 -6.83 -3.95 0.64
C ALA A 435 -6.64 -5.46 0.48
N HIS A 436 -5.66 -6.06 1.17
CA HIS A 436 -5.30 -7.47 1.08
C HIS A 436 -4.94 -8.06 2.45
N GLU A 437 -4.98 -9.39 2.57
CA GLU A 437 -4.57 -10.12 3.80
C GLU A 437 -3.06 -10.41 3.86
N GLY A 438 -2.29 -9.85 2.96
CA GLY A 438 -0.83 -10.01 2.89
C GLY A 438 -0.23 -8.99 1.96
N PRO A 439 1.09 -9.06 1.72
CA PRO A 439 1.79 -8.07 0.91
C PRO A 439 1.10 -7.76 -0.41
N ILE A 440 0.95 -6.48 -0.70
CA ILE A 440 0.51 -6.02 -2.03
C ILE A 440 1.69 -6.22 -2.97
N THR A 441 1.46 -6.90 -4.06
CA THR A 441 2.51 -7.24 -5.04
C THR A 441 2.52 -6.30 -6.22
N GLN A 442 1.35 -5.82 -6.63
CA GLN A 442 1.22 -4.89 -7.74
C GLN A 442 -0.08 -4.07 -7.64
N MET A 443 -0.05 -2.88 -8.20
CA MET A 443 -1.22 -2.00 -8.37
C MET A 443 -1.17 -1.33 -9.74
N GLU A 444 -2.33 -1.04 -10.31
CA GLU A 444 -2.44 -0.26 -11.54
C GLU A 444 -3.67 0.64 -11.48
N PHE A 445 -3.55 1.84 -12.06
CA PHE A 445 -4.66 2.75 -12.24
C PHE A 445 -5.35 2.52 -13.56
N LEU A 446 -6.69 2.63 -13.54
CA LEU A 446 -7.54 2.70 -14.71
C LEU A 446 -8.18 4.11 -14.73
N PRO A 447 -7.49 5.11 -15.29
CA PRO A 447 -7.87 6.52 -15.15
C PRO A 447 -9.27 6.80 -15.73
N HIS A 448 -9.58 6.27 -16.91
CA HIS A 448 -10.85 6.54 -17.60
C HIS A 448 -12.09 6.10 -16.81
N ILE A 449 -11.96 5.08 -15.98
CA ILE A 449 -13.06 4.57 -15.15
C ILE A 449 -12.86 4.82 -13.65
N LYS A 450 -11.81 5.56 -13.28
CA LYS A 450 -11.45 5.93 -11.89
C LYS A 450 -11.37 4.72 -10.97
N LEU A 451 -10.71 3.66 -11.42
CA LEU A 451 -10.49 2.45 -10.65
C LEU A 451 -9.02 2.24 -10.32
N ILE A 452 -8.77 1.53 -9.23
CA ILE A 452 -7.50 0.87 -8.94
C ILE A 452 -7.71 -0.63 -9.05
N ILE A 453 -6.82 -1.33 -9.73
CA ILE A 453 -6.67 -2.77 -9.59
C ILE A 453 -5.50 -3.01 -8.66
N SER A 454 -5.69 -3.83 -7.63
CA SER A 454 -4.64 -4.26 -6.73
C SER A 454 -4.55 -5.79 -6.69
N ALA A 455 -3.33 -6.29 -6.52
CA ALA A 455 -3.03 -7.69 -6.37
C ALA A 455 -2.21 -7.94 -5.11
N GLY A 456 -2.44 -9.04 -4.44
CA GLY A 456 -1.75 -9.41 -3.22
C GLY A 456 -1.28 -10.86 -3.19
N LYS A 457 -0.44 -11.19 -2.20
CA LYS A 457 -0.04 -12.58 -1.93
C LYS A 457 -1.18 -13.45 -1.42
N ASP A 458 -2.31 -12.86 -1.07
CA ASP A 458 -3.55 -13.54 -0.70
C ASP A 458 -4.29 -14.20 -1.87
N LYS A 459 -3.72 -14.15 -3.09
CA LYS A 459 -4.26 -14.75 -4.34
C LYS A 459 -5.48 -14.03 -4.92
N TYR A 460 -5.71 -12.79 -4.50
CA TYR A 460 -6.83 -11.98 -4.97
C TYR A 460 -6.37 -10.88 -5.91
N LEU A 461 -7.22 -10.61 -6.91
CA LEU A 461 -7.29 -9.34 -7.62
C LEU A 461 -8.51 -8.59 -7.11
N ARG A 462 -8.31 -7.36 -6.66
CA ARG A 462 -9.40 -6.49 -6.21
C ARG A 462 -9.44 -5.22 -7.02
N THR A 463 -10.66 -4.77 -7.32
CA THR A 463 -10.90 -3.49 -7.98
C THR A 463 -11.60 -2.55 -7.03
N TRP A 464 -11.07 -1.34 -6.94
CA TRP A 464 -11.52 -0.30 -6.02
C TRP A 464 -11.99 0.90 -6.82
N LYS A 465 -13.22 1.35 -6.56
CA LYS A 465 -13.71 2.60 -7.12
C LYS A 465 -13.18 3.74 -6.27
N LEU A 466 -12.48 4.66 -6.92
CA LEU A 466 -12.01 5.87 -6.29
C LEU A 466 -13.21 6.81 -6.06
N PRO A 467 -13.26 7.54 -4.94
CA PRO A 467 -14.28 8.56 -4.73
C PRO A 467 -14.17 9.66 -5.79
N ASP A 468 -15.30 10.20 -6.24
CA ASP A 468 -15.34 11.31 -7.20
C ASP A 468 -14.73 12.60 -6.63
N GLN A 469 -14.68 12.70 -5.32
CA GLN A 469 -14.19 13.84 -4.56
C GLN A 469 -13.05 13.43 -3.61
N TRP A 470 -11.92 12.97 -4.15
CA TRP A 470 -10.65 13.15 -3.47
C TRP A 470 -10.14 14.56 -3.76
N GLN A 471 -11.08 15.50 -3.74
CA GLN A 471 -10.79 16.87 -4.11
C GLN A 471 -10.08 17.58 -2.96
N ASN A 472 -9.39 18.62 -3.34
CA ASN A 472 -8.59 19.51 -2.52
C ASN A 472 -9.24 19.95 -1.19
N ASP A 473 -10.56 19.93 -1.07
CA ASP A 473 -11.29 20.37 0.12
C ASP A 473 -11.14 19.44 1.32
N ASP A 474 -11.15 18.11 1.10
CA ASP A 474 -10.95 17.14 2.19
C ASP A 474 -9.48 17.14 2.64
N ILE A 475 -8.55 17.32 1.70
CA ILE A 475 -7.13 17.46 1.99
C ILE A 475 -6.84 18.76 2.73
N ILE A 476 -7.46 19.86 2.31
CA ILE A 476 -7.32 21.18 2.96
C ILE A 476 -7.88 21.14 4.38
N LYS A 477 -9.04 20.54 4.59
CA LYS A 477 -9.63 20.37 5.94
C LYS A 477 -8.73 19.52 6.83
N PHE A 478 -8.17 18.42 6.30
CA PHE A 478 -7.24 17.57 7.04
C PHE A 478 -5.96 18.36 7.43
N GLU A 479 -5.36 19.07 6.47
CA GLU A 479 -4.19 19.93 6.70
C GLU A 479 -4.47 20.99 7.75
N GLN A 480 -5.61 21.68 7.67
CA GLN A 480 -6.00 22.71 8.64
C GLN A 480 -6.22 22.13 10.03
N THR A 481 -6.82 20.95 10.13
CA THR A 481 -7.07 20.26 11.40
C THR A 481 -5.75 19.79 12.03
N GLU A 482 -4.81 19.24 11.24
CA GLU A 482 -3.48 18.84 11.74
C GLU A 482 -2.66 20.06 12.20
N ILE A 483 -2.63 21.13 11.41
CA ILE A 483 -1.92 22.37 11.77
C ILE A 483 -2.48 22.94 13.08
N LYS A 484 -3.80 22.96 13.22
CA LYS A 484 -4.47 23.41 14.45
C LYS A 484 -4.11 22.51 15.64
N ASN A 485 -4.15 21.19 15.49
CA ASN A 485 -3.79 20.23 16.55
C ASN A 485 -2.32 20.37 16.97
N ILE A 486 -1.40 20.59 16.03
CA ILE A 486 0.02 20.83 16.32
C ILE A 486 0.19 22.16 17.06
N SER A 487 -0.51 23.21 16.62
CA SER A 487 -0.51 24.52 17.26
C SER A 487 -1.03 24.46 18.70
N ASP A 488 -2.15 23.77 18.92
CA ASP A 488 -2.75 23.58 20.24
C ASP A 488 -1.84 22.74 21.15
N THR A 489 -1.20 21.71 20.64
CA THR A 489 -0.24 20.87 21.38
C THR A 489 1.01 21.68 21.75
N MET A 490 1.54 22.49 20.83
CA MET A 490 2.68 23.38 21.09
C MET A 490 2.33 24.48 22.10
N ALA A 491 1.11 25.01 22.04
CA ALA A 491 0.61 25.97 23.02
C ALA A 491 0.49 25.36 24.43
N MET A 492 -0.04 24.13 24.52
CA MET A 492 -0.09 23.38 25.78
C MET A 492 1.29 23.07 26.35
N LEU A 493 2.24 22.65 25.51
CA LEU A 493 3.63 22.40 25.94
C LEU A 493 4.33 23.68 26.43
N LYS A 494 4.06 24.81 25.80
CA LYS A 494 4.56 26.12 26.27
C LYS A 494 3.92 26.52 27.60
N LEU A 495 2.62 26.31 27.80
CA LEU A 495 1.93 26.52 29.05
C LEU A 495 2.47 25.64 30.18
N GLN A 496 2.68 24.35 29.92
CA GLN A 496 3.28 23.43 30.90
C GLN A 496 4.70 23.82 31.28
N LYS A 497 5.53 24.29 30.33
CA LYS A 497 6.86 24.82 30.62
C LYS A 497 6.83 26.12 31.39
N SER A 498 5.82 26.97 31.19
CA SER A 498 5.66 28.23 31.95
C SER A 498 5.09 28.03 33.36
N MET A 499 4.41 26.88 33.60
CA MET A 499 3.87 26.52 34.92
C MET A 499 4.86 25.70 35.77
N ALA A 500 5.89 25.11 35.18
CA ALA A 500 7.00 24.54 35.91
C ALA A 500 7.87 25.70 36.46
N LYS A 501 7.61 26.07 37.71
CA LYS A 501 8.51 27.00 38.45
C LYS A 501 9.90 26.37 38.48
N PRO A 502 10.98 27.16 38.25
CA PRO A 502 12.32 26.69 38.58
C PRO A 502 12.35 26.45 40.09
N GLU A 503 12.68 25.25 40.53
CA GLU A 503 13.11 25.02 41.91
C GLU A 503 14.37 25.85 42.10
N GLU A 504 14.29 26.88 42.96
CA GLU A 504 15.45 27.59 43.47
C GLU A 504 16.32 26.56 44.20
N TYR A 505 17.44 26.26 43.60
CA TYR A 505 18.51 25.54 44.26
C TYR A 505 19.20 26.53 45.22
N ASN A 506 18.86 26.46 46.50
CA ASN A 506 19.62 27.09 47.56
C ASN A 506 20.96 26.41 47.67
N SER A 507 21.98 27.09 47.23
CA SER A 507 23.37 26.74 47.55
C SER A 507 23.68 27.28 48.93
N ASP A 508 23.56 26.45 49.96
CA ASP A 508 24.25 26.68 51.22
C ASP A 508 25.60 26.00 51.17
N GLU A 509 26.57 26.83 51.50
CA GLU A 509 27.96 26.54 51.69
C GLU A 509 28.20 25.32 52.60
N ASP A 510 29.10 24.45 52.22
CA ASP A 510 30.10 24.01 53.21
C ASP A 510 31.39 23.56 52.50
N SER A 511 32.42 24.32 52.89
CA SER A 511 33.86 24.08 52.66
C SER A 511 34.30 22.76 53.28
N LEU A 512 35.25 22.05 52.65
CA LEU A 512 36.54 21.65 53.24
C LEU A 512 37.30 20.63 52.35
N ASN A 513 38.56 21.02 52.11
CA ASN A 513 39.76 20.16 51.92
C ASN A 513 39.84 19.31 50.65
N GLY A 514 40.61 19.66 49.68
CA GLY A 514 42.10 19.61 49.65
C GLY A 514 42.64 18.19 49.51
N TRP A 515 43.09 17.81 48.32
CA TRP A 515 44.23 16.94 48.09
C TRP A 515 44.75 17.14 46.66
N ASP A 516 45.96 17.73 46.57
CA ASP A 516 46.87 17.69 45.43
C ASP A 516 47.28 16.25 45.12
N TYR A 517 47.40 15.91 43.83
CA TYR A 517 48.46 15.07 43.31
C TYR A 517 48.69 15.36 41.83
N ASN A 518 49.80 16.04 41.57
CA ASN A 518 50.53 15.94 40.31
C ASN A 518 50.96 14.49 40.11
N ASP A 519 50.95 14.02 38.87
CA ASP A 519 52.14 13.35 38.31
C ASP A 519 52.03 13.29 36.78
N GLU A 520 53.04 13.87 36.19
CA GLU A 520 53.50 13.75 34.82
C GLU A 520 53.72 12.27 34.44
N PHE A 521 53.53 11.95 33.19
CA PHE A 521 54.48 11.20 32.36
C PHE A 521 54.06 11.19 30.88
N ASP A 522 54.82 11.93 30.07
CA ASP A 522 55.18 11.64 28.68
C ASP A 522 56.34 10.58 28.67
N PRO A 523 56.67 9.94 27.57
CA PRO A 523 56.44 10.31 26.16
C PRO A 523 55.51 9.40 25.36
#